data_b976f3b158f1ce5e42daceeb7db97bc2
#
_entry.id   b976f3b158f1ce5e42daceeb7db97bc2
#
_cell.length_a   1.000
_cell.length_b   1.000
_cell.length_c   1.000
_cell.angle_alpha   90.00
_cell.angle_beta   90.00
_cell.angle_gamma   90.00
#
_symmetry.space_group_name_H-M   'P 1'
#
loop_
_entity.id
_entity.type
_entity.pdbx_description
1 polymer ?
#
loop_
_entity_poly.entity_id
_entity_poly.type
_entity_poly.pdbx_seq_one_letter_code
_entity_poly.pdbx_strand_id
1 'polypeptide(L)'
;MKFLRVDHIDIVCADLKKSLEFYRKFGMHPEGTIDGGKTVFLFNGDEDRPVRIELHQAKPGDKTGIDHISFGVDDPVDATKEIKYLGGVKFAFEPFENQQSGRTISNSHDPDGVLVQMCRKTAAGTYKNWE
;
A
#
# COMPACT_ATOMS: atom_id res chain seq x y z
N MET A 1 -8.26 -1.28 -18.32
CA MET A 1 -7.59 -1.62 -17.04
C MET A 1 -8.29 -2.77 -16.36
N LYS A 2 -7.55 -3.56 -15.62
CA LYS A 2 -8.11 -4.71 -14.91
C LYS A 2 -7.63 -4.68 -13.46
N PHE A 3 -8.59 -4.69 -12.53
CA PHE A 3 -8.31 -4.85 -11.11
C PHE A 3 -8.23 -6.33 -10.79
N LEU A 4 -7.15 -6.72 -10.13
CA LEU A 4 -6.86 -8.12 -9.79
C LEU A 4 -7.28 -8.46 -8.36
N ARG A 5 -7.12 -7.47 -7.45
CA ARG A 5 -7.39 -7.63 -6.02
C ARG A 5 -7.25 -6.31 -5.29
N VAL A 6 -7.63 -6.28 -4.02
CA VAL A 6 -7.12 -5.29 -3.09
C VAL A 6 -5.70 -5.75 -2.68
N ASP A 7 -4.68 -4.99 -3.05
CA ASP A 7 -3.29 -5.36 -2.75
C ASP A 7 -2.99 -5.20 -1.26
N HIS A 8 -3.35 -4.05 -0.70
CA HIS A 8 -3.21 -3.78 0.73
C HIS A 8 -4.09 -2.62 1.18
N ILE A 9 -4.31 -2.58 2.48
CA ILE A 9 -4.87 -1.42 3.19
C ILE A 9 -3.74 -0.83 4.01
N ASP A 10 -3.50 0.47 3.86
CA ASP A 10 -2.49 1.19 4.63
C ASP A 10 -3.13 1.81 5.87
N ILE A 11 -2.52 1.58 7.02
CA ILE A 11 -3.00 2.03 8.32
C ILE A 11 -1.89 2.81 9.03
N VAL A 12 -2.21 4.05 9.40
CA VAL A 12 -1.34 4.89 10.24
C VAL A 12 -1.63 4.57 11.70
N CYS A 13 -0.62 4.21 12.46
CA CYS A 13 -0.76 3.84 13.86
C CYS A 13 0.04 4.78 14.77
N ALA A 14 -0.51 5.05 15.94
CA ALA A 14 0.13 5.89 16.94
C ALA A 14 1.38 5.22 17.55
N ASP A 15 1.31 3.91 17.71
CA ASP A 15 2.38 3.09 18.26
C ASP A 15 2.49 1.80 17.44
N LEU A 16 3.45 1.76 16.54
CA LEU A 16 3.66 0.64 15.62
C LEU A 16 3.78 -0.70 16.34
N LYS A 17 4.52 -0.73 17.45
CA LYS A 17 4.75 -1.95 18.21
C LYS A 17 3.45 -2.52 18.78
N LYS A 18 2.61 -1.67 19.35
CA LYS A 18 1.29 -2.07 19.89
C LYS A 18 0.37 -2.55 18.78
N SER A 19 0.37 -1.89 17.64
CA SER A 19 -0.44 -2.31 16.50
C SER A 19 0.02 -3.64 15.91
N LEU A 20 1.34 -3.87 15.82
CA LEU A 20 1.89 -5.17 15.42
C LEU A 20 1.43 -6.28 16.36
N GLU A 21 1.49 -6.08 17.67
CA GLU A 21 1.02 -7.06 18.65
C GLU A 21 -0.47 -7.36 18.49
N PHE A 22 -1.27 -6.33 18.22
CA PHE A 22 -2.70 -6.47 17.97
C PHE A 22 -2.98 -7.33 16.74
N TYR A 23 -2.41 -6.99 15.58
CA TYR A 23 -2.67 -7.71 14.34
C TYR A 23 -2.11 -9.12 14.31
N ARG A 24 -1.04 -9.39 15.04
CA ARG A 24 -0.51 -10.76 15.21
C ARG A 24 -1.53 -11.71 15.82
N LYS A 25 -2.42 -11.21 16.67
CA LYS A 25 -3.51 -12.01 17.25
C LYS A 25 -4.52 -12.49 16.22
N PHE A 26 -4.59 -11.81 15.07
CA PHE A 26 -5.42 -12.23 13.93
C PHE A 26 -4.66 -13.12 12.95
N GLY A 27 -3.49 -13.59 13.31
CA GLY A 27 -2.67 -14.42 12.42
C GLY A 27 -1.90 -13.65 11.37
N MET A 28 -1.89 -12.31 11.44
CA MET A 28 -1.03 -11.50 10.57
C MET A 28 0.42 -11.63 11.01
N HIS A 29 1.31 -11.78 10.06
CA HIS A 29 2.75 -11.87 10.34
C HIS A 29 3.54 -10.94 9.42
N PRO A 30 4.66 -10.41 9.90
CA PRO A 30 5.50 -9.52 9.10
C PRO A 30 6.10 -10.23 7.89
N GLU A 31 6.03 -9.59 6.71
CA GLU A 31 6.73 -10.06 5.53
C GLU A 31 7.90 -9.14 5.13
N GLY A 32 7.92 -7.90 5.58
CA GLY A 32 9.01 -6.98 5.32
C GLY A 32 8.77 -5.58 5.88
N THR A 33 9.79 -4.75 5.78
CA THR A 33 9.76 -3.36 6.24
C THR A 33 10.34 -2.41 5.19
N ILE A 34 9.88 -1.16 5.22
CA ILE A 34 10.47 -0.04 4.50
C ILE A 34 10.60 1.16 5.44
N ASP A 35 11.15 2.28 4.95
CA ASP A 35 11.32 3.53 5.71
C ASP A 35 12.07 3.34 7.04
N GLY A 36 13.16 2.57 7.01
CA GLY A 36 13.97 2.32 8.21
C GLY A 36 13.25 1.54 9.31
N GLY A 37 12.24 0.74 8.95
CA GLY A 37 11.44 -0.05 9.89
C GLY A 37 10.20 0.66 10.42
N LYS A 38 9.94 1.87 9.97
CA LYS A 38 8.74 2.64 10.36
C LYS A 38 7.46 2.18 9.67
N THR A 39 7.59 1.43 8.60
CA THR A 39 6.50 0.82 7.86
C THR A 39 6.73 -0.67 7.79
N VAL A 40 5.72 -1.44 8.18
CA VAL A 40 5.78 -2.91 8.23
C VAL A 40 4.66 -3.47 7.38
N PHE A 41 5.00 -4.40 6.52
CA PHE A 41 4.03 -5.17 5.73
C PHE A 41 3.64 -6.42 6.51
N LEU A 42 2.35 -6.55 6.78
CA LEU A 42 1.77 -7.73 7.41
C LEU A 42 1.02 -8.55 6.38
N PHE A 43 1.09 -9.85 6.53
CA PHE A 43 0.51 -10.81 5.61
C PHE A 43 -0.24 -11.92 6.35
N ASN A 44 -1.35 -12.33 5.76
CA ASN A 44 -2.06 -13.58 6.09
C ASN A 44 -2.64 -14.14 4.79
N GLY A 45 -2.93 -15.44 4.77
CA GLY A 45 -3.43 -16.12 3.59
C GLY A 45 -2.30 -16.82 2.82
N ASP A 46 -2.55 -17.10 1.56
CA ASP A 46 -1.60 -17.73 0.65
C ASP A 46 -1.37 -16.85 -0.59
N GLU A 47 -0.48 -17.29 -1.50
CA GLU A 47 -0.14 -16.54 -2.72
C GLU A 47 -1.35 -16.27 -3.62
N ASP A 48 -2.32 -17.19 -3.64
CA ASP A 48 -3.52 -17.06 -4.46
C ASP A 48 -4.55 -16.13 -3.83
N ARG A 49 -4.56 -16.05 -2.51
CA ARG A 49 -5.51 -15.24 -1.74
C ARG A 49 -4.79 -14.47 -0.63
N PRO A 50 -3.90 -13.57 -1.02
CA PRO A 50 -3.14 -12.78 -0.05
C PRO A 50 -4.03 -11.75 0.63
N VAL A 51 -3.83 -11.58 1.93
CA VAL A 51 -4.38 -10.47 2.70
C VAL A 51 -3.21 -9.68 3.26
N ARG A 52 -3.12 -8.42 2.91
CA ARG A 52 -2.03 -7.55 3.32
C ARG A 52 -2.53 -6.29 3.99
N ILE A 53 -1.83 -5.92 5.05
CA ILE A 53 -1.94 -4.63 5.70
C ILE A 53 -0.55 -4.00 5.71
N GLU A 54 -0.49 -2.72 5.42
CA GLU A 54 0.71 -1.92 5.59
C GLU A 54 0.50 -1.04 6.82
N LEU A 55 1.30 -1.26 7.87
CA LEU A 55 1.26 -0.45 9.08
C LEU A 55 2.40 0.54 9.05
N HIS A 56 2.12 1.82 9.28
CA HIS A 56 3.21 2.76 9.45
C HIS A 56 3.01 3.67 10.65
N GLN A 57 4.15 3.99 11.28
CA GLN A 57 4.20 4.86 12.43
C GLN A 57 3.76 6.27 12.05
N ALA A 58 2.81 6.82 12.78
CA ALA A 58 2.39 8.22 12.61
C ALA A 58 3.56 9.17 12.85
N LYS A 59 3.67 10.18 12.01
CA LYS A 59 4.51 11.35 12.24
C LYS A 59 3.73 12.34 13.12
N PRO A 60 4.42 13.26 13.82
CA PRO A 60 3.71 14.31 14.56
C PRO A 60 2.69 15.04 13.69
N GLY A 61 1.44 15.09 14.17
CA GLY A 61 0.33 15.74 13.46
C GLY A 61 -0.46 14.84 12.52
N ASP A 62 0.00 13.63 12.24
CA ASP A 62 -0.75 12.67 11.42
C ASP A 62 -1.99 12.16 12.15
N LYS A 63 -3.06 11.98 11.42
CA LYS A 63 -4.22 11.24 11.93
C LYS A 63 -3.95 9.76 11.85
N THR A 64 -4.32 9.03 12.91
CA THR A 64 -4.32 7.57 12.91
C THR A 64 -5.53 7.02 12.17
N GLY A 65 -5.43 5.78 11.69
CA GLY A 65 -6.49 5.09 10.98
C GLY A 65 -6.09 4.72 9.56
N ILE A 66 -7.07 4.40 8.75
CA ILE A 66 -6.82 4.01 7.35
C ILE A 66 -6.35 5.23 6.55
N ASP A 67 -5.18 5.10 5.94
CA ASP A 67 -4.60 6.13 5.06
C ASP A 67 -5.06 5.95 3.62
N HIS A 68 -4.89 4.75 3.10
CA HIS A 68 -5.31 4.47 1.73
C HIS A 68 -5.66 2.99 1.49
N ILE A 69 -6.35 2.79 0.37
CA ILE A 69 -6.60 1.47 -0.20
C ILE A 69 -5.76 1.37 -1.47
N SER A 70 -5.03 0.28 -1.62
CA SER A 70 -4.25 0.00 -2.83
C SER A 70 -4.86 -1.15 -3.59
N PHE A 71 -5.19 -0.91 -4.85
CA PHE A 71 -5.67 -1.94 -5.78
C PHE A 71 -4.50 -2.50 -6.58
N GLY A 72 -4.38 -3.81 -6.62
CA GLY A 72 -3.50 -4.48 -7.56
C GLY A 72 -4.14 -4.47 -8.94
N VAL A 73 -3.44 -3.90 -9.92
CA VAL A 73 -3.91 -3.80 -11.31
C VAL A 73 -2.91 -4.49 -12.25
N ASP A 74 -3.36 -4.83 -13.44
CA ASP A 74 -2.51 -5.47 -14.43
C ASP A 74 -1.36 -4.55 -14.91
N ASP A 75 -1.64 -3.27 -15.12
CA ASP A 75 -0.62 -2.29 -15.51
C ASP A 75 -0.98 -0.89 -14.95
N PRO A 76 -0.29 -0.43 -13.90
CA PRO A 76 -0.57 0.87 -13.30
C PRO A 76 -0.33 2.06 -14.25
N VAL A 77 0.63 1.94 -15.15
CA VAL A 77 0.94 3.00 -16.13
C VAL A 77 -0.20 3.16 -17.12
N ASP A 78 -0.62 2.05 -17.72
CA ASP A 78 -1.73 2.05 -18.67
C ASP A 78 -3.06 2.40 -18.01
N ALA A 79 -3.32 1.89 -16.80
CA ALA A 79 -4.51 2.23 -16.03
C ALA A 79 -4.57 3.74 -15.74
N THR A 80 -3.46 4.36 -15.40
CA THR A 80 -3.37 5.80 -15.18
C THR A 80 -3.70 6.58 -16.45
N LYS A 81 -3.15 6.18 -17.60
CA LYS A 81 -3.44 6.82 -18.89
C LYS A 81 -4.92 6.71 -19.23
N GLU A 82 -5.51 5.55 -19.03
CA GLU A 82 -6.92 5.28 -19.29
C GLU A 82 -7.83 6.16 -18.45
N ILE A 83 -7.53 6.28 -17.15
CA ILE A 83 -8.30 7.14 -16.23
C ILE A 83 -8.12 8.62 -16.58
N LYS A 84 -6.92 9.06 -16.92
CA LYS A 84 -6.69 10.44 -17.39
C LYS A 84 -7.49 10.76 -18.63
N TYR A 85 -7.60 9.82 -19.54
CA TYR A 85 -8.41 9.99 -20.76
C TYR A 85 -9.89 10.17 -20.44
N LEU A 86 -10.43 9.46 -19.45
CA LEU A 86 -11.81 9.64 -18.98
C LEU A 86 -12.04 11.01 -18.32
N GLY A 87 -11.01 11.60 -17.77
CA GLY A 87 -11.05 12.90 -17.10
C GLY A 87 -11.63 12.86 -15.69
N GLY A 88 -11.53 13.99 -14.99
CA GLY A 88 -12.14 14.17 -13.67
C GLY A 88 -11.32 13.60 -12.48
N VAL A 89 -10.20 12.95 -12.74
CA VAL A 89 -9.33 12.39 -11.69
C VAL A 89 -7.96 13.05 -11.77
N LYS A 90 -7.48 13.54 -10.63
CA LYS A 90 -6.13 14.10 -10.50
C LYS A 90 -5.21 13.07 -9.87
N PHE A 91 -4.08 12.85 -10.50
CA PHE A 91 -3.00 12.05 -9.95
C PHE A 91 -1.96 12.93 -9.29
N ALA A 92 -1.44 12.52 -8.14
CA ALA A 92 -0.46 13.29 -7.38
C ALA A 92 0.89 13.41 -8.11
N PHE A 93 1.22 12.39 -8.92
CA PHE A 93 2.47 12.30 -9.68
C PHE A 93 2.30 11.29 -10.83
N GLU A 94 3.25 11.25 -11.75
CA GLU A 94 3.31 10.20 -12.75
C GLU A 94 3.64 8.86 -12.08
N PRO A 95 3.10 7.72 -12.58
CA PRO A 95 3.43 6.41 -12.02
C PRO A 95 4.94 6.18 -11.95
N PHE A 96 5.40 5.66 -10.82
CA PHE A 96 6.82 5.36 -10.63
C PHE A 96 7.01 4.07 -9.83
N GLU A 97 8.20 3.48 -9.97
CA GLU A 97 8.58 2.31 -9.20
C GLU A 97 9.17 2.73 -7.84
N ASN A 98 8.54 2.28 -6.76
CA ASN A 98 9.09 2.43 -5.43
C ASN A 98 10.22 1.41 -5.23
N GLN A 99 11.42 1.88 -5.06
CA GLN A 99 12.63 1.05 -4.96
C GLN A 99 12.58 0.08 -3.78
N GLN A 100 12.00 0.49 -2.66
CA GLN A 100 11.94 -0.33 -1.46
C GLN A 100 10.93 -1.46 -1.59
N SER A 101 9.72 -1.17 -2.06
CA SER A 101 8.65 -2.16 -2.18
C SER A 101 8.72 -2.95 -3.49
N GLY A 102 9.39 -2.43 -4.51
CA GLY A 102 9.39 -3.00 -5.84
C GLY A 102 8.06 -2.87 -6.58
N ARG A 103 7.16 -2.04 -6.07
CA ARG A 103 5.87 -1.78 -6.71
C ARG A 103 5.92 -0.52 -7.55
N THR A 104 5.37 -0.60 -8.76
CA THR A 104 4.99 0.58 -9.54
C THR A 104 3.66 1.06 -9.02
N ILE A 105 3.60 2.31 -8.61
CA ILE A 105 2.45 2.91 -7.94
C ILE A 105 1.93 4.14 -8.65
N SER A 106 0.64 4.38 -8.50
CA SER A 106 -0.06 5.56 -8.99
C SER A 106 -1.10 5.98 -7.96
N ASN A 107 -1.08 7.22 -7.54
CA ASN A 107 -1.92 7.75 -6.46
C ASN A 107 -2.89 8.81 -6.97
N SER A 108 -4.13 8.67 -6.58
CA SER A 108 -5.20 9.66 -6.81
C SER A 108 -6.04 9.80 -5.55
N HIS A 109 -6.98 10.74 -5.56
CA HIS A 109 -7.91 10.92 -4.45
C HIS A 109 -9.33 10.84 -4.97
N ASP A 110 -10.20 10.21 -4.18
CA ASP A 110 -11.62 10.22 -4.47
C ASP A 110 -12.24 11.59 -4.18
N PRO A 111 -13.55 11.82 -4.47
CA PRO A 111 -14.18 13.12 -4.24
C PRO A 111 -14.13 13.62 -2.79
N ASP A 112 -13.99 12.73 -1.82
CA ASP A 112 -13.93 13.08 -0.41
C ASP A 112 -12.49 13.14 0.14
N GLY A 113 -11.49 13.01 -0.73
CA GLY A 113 -10.09 13.11 -0.37
C GLY A 113 -9.45 11.81 0.11
N VAL A 114 -10.12 10.67 -0.04
CA VAL A 114 -9.53 9.37 0.29
C VAL A 114 -8.48 9.01 -0.75
N LEU A 115 -7.28 8.68 -0.29
CA LEU A 115 -6.20 8.26 -1.17
C LEU A 115 -6.50 6.88 -1.77
N VAL A 116 -6.51 6.81 -3.08
CA VAL A 116 -6.68 5.58 -3.85
C VAL A 116 -5.41 5.31 -4.64
N GLN A 117 -4.78 4.20 -4.34
CA GLN A 117 -3.56 3.78 -5.01
C GLN A 117 -3.85 2.62 -5.96
N MET A 118 -3.19 2.63 -7.11
CA MET A 118 -3.05 1.46 -7.96
C MET A 118 -1.61 1.00 -7.91
N CYS A 119 -1.39 -0.29 -7.88
CA CYS A 119 -0.03 -0.83 -7.81
C CYS A 119 0.11 -2.18 -8.51
N ARG A 120 1.36 -2.49 -8.83
CA ARG A 120 1.79 -3.82 -9.24
C ARG A 120 3.25 -4.00 -8.84
N LYS A 121 3.58 -5.18 -8.34
CA LYS A 121 4.98 -5.52 -8.08
C LYS A 121 5.70 -5.74 -9.41
N THR A 122 6.66 -4.88 -9.72
CA THR A 122 7.42 -4.90 -10.98
C THR A 122 8.89 -5.24 -10.78
N ALA A 123 9.36 -5.21 -9.51
CA ALA A 123 10.74 -5.54 -9.15
C ALA A 123 10.78 -6.22 -7.78
N ALA A 124 11.92 -6.77 -7.41
CA ALA A 124 12.10 -7.45 -6.13
C ALA A 124 11.95 -6.51 -4.94
N GLY A 125 12.37 -5.25 -5.10
CA GLY A 125 12.43 -4.29 -3.99
C GLY A 125 13.62 -4.53 -3.08
N THR A 126 13.71 -3.72 -2.05
CA THR A 126 14.79 -3.80 -1.05
C THR A 126 14.23 -4.04 0.36
N TYR A 127 13.17 -4.81 0.47
CA TYR A 127 12.59 -5.16 1.76
C TYR A 127 13.65 -5.72 2.69
N LYS A 128 13.69 -5.18 3.87
CA LYS A 128 14.37 -5.86 4.97
C LYS A 128 13.36 -6.76 5.66
N ASN A 129 13.74 -8.00 5.88
CA ASN A 129 12.92 -8.90 6.64
C ASN A 129 12.73 -8.34 8.05
N TRP A 130 11.53 -8.43 8.54
CA TRP A 130 11.21 -8.08 9.91
C TRP A 130 11.59 -9.25 10.81
N GLU A 131 12.40 -8.96 11.79
CA GLU A 131 12.79 -9.93 12.82
C GLU A 131 11.99 -9.74 14.12
#